data_ca189a5561de7be14e86a078fb4ea5ae
#
_entry.id   ca189a5561de7be14e86a078fb4ea5ae
#
_cell.length_a   1.000
_cell.length_b   1.000
_cell.length_c   1.000
_cell.angle_alpha   90.00
_cell.angle_beta   90.00
_cell.angle_gamma   90.00
#
_symmetry.space_group_name_H-M   'P 1'
#
loop_
_entity.id
_entity.type
_entity.pdbx_description
1 polymer ?
#
loop_
_entity_poly.entity_id
_entity_poly.type
_entity_poly.pdbx_seq_one_letter_code
_entity_poly.pdbx_strand_id
1 'polypeptide(L)'
;MLLPEHVLGQDLLRSVADQTVRELYVRMIRRARAGTPVRFHYRCDAPDRRRMFEMKIHLVAGGEVEFVSTLRYENPRAPVALLEPGRLRDDRLLLVCSWCQMVALPDKTWVPVESAVESLHLLEAETFPRLTHGICESCLAKWEQESGVTG
;
A
#
# COMPACT_ATOMS: atom_id res chain seq x y z
N MET A 1 7.83 -3.34 -14.03
CA MET A 1 8.80 -3.52 -12.92
C MET A 1 9.61 -2.23 -12.81
N LEU A 2 9.67 -1.62 -11.62
CA LEU A 2 10.57 -0.48 -11.40
C LEU A 2 12.01 -1.02 -11.30
N LEU A 3 12.89 -0.50 -12.12
CA LEU A 3 14.32 -0.84 -12.06
C LEU A 3 15.00 0.04 -10.99
N PRO A 4 16.10 -0.43 -10.36
CA PRO A 4 16.80 0.35 -9.33
C PRO A 4 17.17 1.76 -9.77
N GLU A 5 17.60 1.95 -11.01
CA GLU A 5 17.94 3.27 -11.58
C GLU A 5 16.77 4.26 -11.64
N HIS A 6 15.53 3.78 -11.61
CA HIS A 6 14.33 4.63 -11.59
C HIS A 6 13.93 5.07 -10.18
N VAL A 7 14.53 4.49 -9.14
CA VAL A 7 14.17 4.71 -7.74
C VAL A 7 15.30 5.37 -6.96
N LEU A 8 16.54 4.97 -7.25
CA LEU A 8 17.71 5.50 -6.55
C LEU A 8 17.87 7.00 -6.81
N GLY A 9 18.13 7.74 -5.73
CA GLY A 9 18.26 9.19 -5.76
C GLY A 9 16.93 9.96 -5.83
N GLN A 10 15.80 9.25 -5.84
CA GLN A 10 14.47 9.88 -5.81
C GLN A 10 14.02 10.16 -4.37
N ASP A 11 13.22 11.21 -4.22
CA ASP A 11 12.56 11.51 -2.95
C ASP A 11 11.40 10.53 -2.73
N LEU A 12 11.51 9.68 -1.69
CA LEU A 12 10.49 8.71 -1.31
C LEU A 12 9.10 9.37 -1.15
N LEU A 13 9.05 10.53 -0.48
CA LEU A 13 7.77 11.17 -0.17
C LEU A 13 7.05 11.73 -1.41
N ARG A 14 7.78 12.03 -2.47
CA ARG A 14 7.19 12.44 -3.76
C ARG A 14 6.50 11.28 -4.47
N SER A 15 6.92 10.04 -4.18
CA SER A 15 6.30 8.83 -4.75
C SER A 15 5.01 8.43 -4.03
N VAL A 16 4.71 9.04 -2.88
CA VAL A 16 3.49 8.78 -2.11
C VAL A 16 2.41 9.78 -2.53
N ALA A 17 1.41 9.31 -3.29
CA ALA A 17 0.36 10.17 -3.84
C ALA A 17 -0.59 10.71 -2.76
N ASP A 18 -1.02 9.87 -1.83
CA ASP A 18 -1.96 10.22 -0.77
C ASP A 18 -1.28 11.04 0.34
N GLN A 19 -1.88 12.18 0.69
CA GLN A 19 -1.32 13.09 1.69
C GLN A 19 -1.29 12.47 3.10
N THR A 20 -2.35 11.77 3.50
CA THR A 20 -2.42 11.11 4.81
C THR A 20 -1.33 10.06 4.94
N VAL A 21 -1.17 9.21 3.93
CA VAL A 21 -0.09 8.21 3.89
C VAL A 21 1.29 8.87 3.93
N ARG A 22 1.48 9.98 3.22
CA ARG A 22 2.74 10.74 3.25
C ARG A 22 3.06 11.26 4.64
N GLU A 23 2.07 11.82 5.34
CA GLU A 23 2.23 12.30 6.71
C GLU A 23 2.58 11.16 7.68
N LEU A 24 1.97 9.98 7.51
CA LEU A 24 2.32 8.78 8.28
C LEU A 24 3.79 8.39 8.08
N TYR A 25 4.27 8.37 6.83
CA TYR A 25 5.69 8.08 6.54
C TYR A 25 6.62 9.12 7.17
N VAL A 26 6.28 10.40 7.14
CA VAL A 26 7.07 11.45 7.81
C VAL A 26 7.17 11.18 9.31
N ARG A 27 6.06 10.82 9.98
CA ARG A 27 6.05 10.48 11.41
C ARG A 27 6.89 9.23 11.69
N MET A 28 6.76 8.18 10.89
CA MET A 28 7.55 6.94 11.02
C MET A 28 9.05 7.20 10.86
N ILE A 29 9.45 7.98 9.87
CA ILE A 29 10.85 8.34 9.63
C ILE A 29 11.42 9.17 10.80
N ARG A 30 10.66 10.14 11.30
CA ARG A 30 11.09 10.95 12.46
C ARG A 30 11.30 10.08 13.70
N ARG A 31 10.39 9.15 13.97
CA ARG A 31 10.50 8.22 15.10
C ARG A 31 11.71 7.30 14.96
N ALA A 32 11.93 6.75 13.78
CA ALA A 32 13.11 5.93 13.50
C ALA A 32 14.41 6.70 13.68
N ARG A 33 14.49 7.96 13.22
CA ARG A 33 15.64 8.84 13.41
C ARG A 33 15.88 9.19 14.88
N ALA A 34 14.85 9.23 15.69
CA ALA A 34 14.97 9.41 17.15
C ALA A 34 15.41 8.13 17.88
N GLY A 35 15.74 7.05 17.16
CA GLY A 35 16.26 5.81 17.72
C GLY A 35 15.18 4.78 18.08
N THR A 36 13.90 5.04 17.79
CA THR A 36 12.81 4.09 18.04
C THR A 36 12.36 3.45 16.73
N PRO A 37 12.69 2.17 16.51
CA PRO A 37 12.23 1.47 15.30
C PRO A 37 10.70 1.43 15.19
N VAL A 38 10.21 1.53 13.97
CA VAL A 38 8.78 1.36 13.65
C VAL A 38 8.59 0.02 12.95
N ARG A 39 7.55 -0.72 13.33
CA ARG A 39 7.17 -1.98 12.71
C ARG A 39 5.67 -2.00 12.46
N PHE A 40 5.27 -2.51 11.30
CA PHE A 40 3.87 -2.73 10.97
C PHE A 40 3.73 -3.80 9.89
N HIS A 41 2.54 -4.40 9.83
CA HIS A 41 2.19 -5.36 8.77
C HIS A 41 1.38 -4.67 7.69
N TYR A 42 1.60 -5.08 6.45
CA TYR A 42 0.84 -4.60 5.30
C TYR A 42 0.72 -5.70 4.25
N ARG A 43 -0.32 -5.61 3.45
CA ARG A 43 -0.52 -6.50 2.31
C ARG A 43 0.04 -5.86 1.03
N CYS A 44 0.66 -6.69 0.21
CA CYS A 44 1.04 -6.33 -1.16
C CYS A 44 0.77 -7.54 -2.05
N ASP A 45 -0.46 -7.66 -2.48
CA ASP A 45 -0.95 -8.83 -3.19
C ASP A 45 -0.44 -8.87 -4.64
N ALA A 46 -0.19 -10.09 -5.13
CA ALA A 46 -0.06 -10.38 -6.55
C ALA A 46 -1.45 -10.78 -7.11
N PRO A 47 -1.61 -10.81 -8.43
CA PRO A 47 -2.88 -11.23 -9.02
C PRO A 47 -3.41 -12.56 -8.50
N ASP A 48 -2.55 -13.56 -8.35
CA ASP A 48 -2.87 -14.94 -7.97
C ASP A 48 -2.46 -15.31 -6.54
N ARG A 49 -1.98 -14.33 -5.74
CA ARG A 49 -1.48 -14.56 -4.38
C ARG A 49 -1.82 -13.42 -3.44
N ARG A 50 -2.31 -13.77 -2.26
CA ARG A 50 -2.38 -12.85 -1.12
C ARG A 50 -1.07 -12.89 -0.37
N ARG A 51 -0.43 -11.74 -0.15
CA ARG A 51 0.87 -11.66 0.50
C ARG A 51 0.83 -10.69 1.68
N MET A 52 1.35 -11.14 2.82
CA MET A 52 1.54 -10.31 4.00
C MET A 52 3.02 -10.05 4.21
N PHE A 53 3.35 -8.79 4.37
CA PHE A 53 4.69 -8.33 4.68
C PHE A 53 4.74 -7.67 6.05
N GLU A 54 5.91 -7.72 6.67
CA GLU A 54 6.28 -6.86 7.78
C GLU A 54 7.25 -5.80 7.27
N MET A 55 6.95 -4.54 7.55
CA MET A 55 7.87 -3.42 7.38
C MET A 55 8.57 -3.11 8.69
N LYS A 56 9.90 -2.98 8.64
CA LYS A 56 10.71 -2.41 9.72
C LYS A 56 11.38 -1.15 9.20
N ILE A 57 11.21 -0.03 9.91
CA ILE A 57 11.88 1.23 9.61
C ILE A 57 12.77 1.56 10.79
N HIS A 58 14.07 1.72 10.59
CA HIS A 58 15.01 1.94 11.67
C HIS A 58 16.22 2.77 11.23
N LEU A 59 16.88 3.37 12.22
CA LEU A 59 18.11 4.12 12.02
C LEU A 59 19.28 3.14 11.81
N VAL A 60 20.14 3.46 10.85
CA VAL A 60 21.40 2.75 10.62
C VAL A 60 22.61 3.68 10.81
N ALA A 61 23.81 3.11 10.75
CA ALA A 61 25.05 3.88 10.86
C ALA A 61 25.08 4.99 9.79
N GLY A 62 25.55 6.18 10.18
CA GLY A 62 25.58 7.36 9.29
C GLY A 62 24.34 8.25 9.35
N GLY A 63 23.34 7.92 10.19
CA GLY A 63 22.14 8.73 10.35
C GLY A 63 21.07 8.49 9.29
N GLU A 64 21.24 7.48 8.45
CA GLU A 64 20.30 7.06 7.44
C GLU A 64 19.19 6.22 8.04
N VAL A 65 18.04 6.17 7.36
CA VAL A 65 16.89 5.36 7.75
C VAL A 65 16.70 4.24 6.74
N GLU A 66 16.73 3.01 7.22
CA GLU A 66 16.55 1.82 6.41
C GLU A 66 15.11 1.29 6.52
N PHE A 67 14.56 0.91 5.38
CA PHE A 67 13.26 0.26 5.23
C PHE A 67 13.48 -1.20 4.84
N VAL A 68 13.10 -2.12 5.71
CA VAL A 68 13.22 -3.56 5.47
C VAL A 68 11.84 -4.17 5.38
N SER A 69 11.52 -4.70 4.21
CA SER A 69 10.26 -5.41 3.95
C SER A 69 10.51 -6.90 3.91
N THR A 70 9.85 -7.66 4.78
CA THR A 70 9.99 -9.10 4.89
C THR A 70 8.65 -9.79 4.60
N LEU A 71 8.65 -10.70 3.63
CA LEU A 71 7.48 -11.55 3.37
C LEU A 71 7.25 -12.48 4.56
N ARG A 72 6.06 -12.43 5.16
CA ARG A 72 5.67 -13.25 6.31
C ARG A 72 4.92 -14.51 5.89
N TYR A 73 3.97 -14.35 4.99
CA TYR A 73 3.30 -15.49 4.36
C TYR A 73 2.68 -15.08 3.03
N GLU A 74 2.44 -16.05 2.18
CA GLU A 74 1.65 -15.91 0.97
C GLU A 74 0.69 -17.11 0.82
N ASN A 75 -0.50 -16.82 0.29
CA ASN A 75 -1.52 -17.82 0.02
C ASN A 75 -2.00 -17.69 -1.41
N PRO A 76 -2.13 -18.79 -2.16
CA PRO A 76 -2.71 -18.75 -3.49
C PRO A 76 -4.18 -18.34 -3.45
N ARG A 77 -4.64 -17.68 -4.52
CA ARG A 77 -6.05 -17.36 -4.78
C ARG A 77 -6.35 -17.43 -6.27
N ALA A 78 -7.62 -17.41 -6.62
CA ALA A 78 -8.02 -17.21 -8.01
C ALA A 78 -7.46 -15.88 -8.54
N PRO A 79 -6.90 -15.84 -9.76
CA PRO A 79 -6.34 -14.62 -10.33
C PRO A 79 -7.35 -13.48 -10.38
N VAL A 80 -6.91 -12.28 -9.98
CA VAL A 80 -7.72 -11.06 -10.02
C VAL A 80 -7.21 -10.16 -11.13
N ALA A 81 -7.98 -10.07 -12.21
CA ALA A 81 -7.61 -9.32 -13.41
C ALA A 81 -7.27 -7.83 -13.14
N LEU A 82 -7.96 -7.20 -12.17
CA LEU A 82 -7.68 -5.82 -11.77
C LEU A 82 -6.24 -5.61 -11.31
N LEU A 83 -5.57 -6.63 -10.78
CA LEU A 83 -4.20 -6.56 -10.28
C LEU A 83 -3.14 -6.98 -11.32
N GLU A 84 -3.56 -7.45 -12.49
CA GLU A 84 -2.64 -7.84 -13.55
C GLU A 84 -1.95 -6.61 -14.17
N PRO A 85 -0.60 -6.58 -14.20
CA PRO A 85 0.14 -5.39 -14.65
C PRO A 85 0.01 -5.11 -16.16
N GLY A 86 -0.30 -6.13 -16.97
CA GLY A 86 -0.40 -6.02 -18.42
C GLY A 86 -1.77 -5.58 -18.96
N ARG A 87 -2.74 -5.32 -18.11
CA ARG A 87 -4.09 -4.91 -18.53
C ARG A 87 -4.12 -3.46 -18.98
N LEU A 88 -4.91 -3.18 -20.03
CA LEU A 88 -5.18 -1.83 -20.47
C LEU A 88 -5.88 -1.03 -19.36
N ARG A 89 -5.40 0.18 -19.11
CA ARG A 89 -5.94 1.07 -18.08
C ARG A 89 -6.58 2.28 -18.74
N ASP A 90 -7.75 2.66 -18.22
CA ASP A 90 -8.44 3.90 -18.57
C ASP A 90 -8.11 5.02 -17.55
N ASP A 91 -8.78 6.17 -17.69
CA ASP A 91 -8.50 7.35 -16.83
C ASP A 91 -9.21 7.33 -15.48
N ARG A 92 -10.09 6.36 -15.22
CA ARG A 92 -10.71 6.19 -13.91
C ARG A 92 -9.65 5.84 -12.88
N LEU A 93 -9.80 6.38 -11.67
CA LEU A 93 -8.95 6.05 -10.53
C LEU A 93 -9.73 5.21 -9.53
N LEU A 94 -9.11 4.13 -9.07
CA LEU A 94 -9.65 3.27 -8.04
C LEU A 94 -8.69 3.29 -6.84
N LEU A 95 -9.21 3.72 -5.68
CA LEU A 95 -8.42 3.85 -4.47
C LEU A 95 -8.28 2.51 -3.76
N VAL A 96 -7.04 2.13 -3.47
CA VAL A 96 -6.68 0.90 -2.75
C VAL A 96 -5.98 1.26 -1.45
N CYS A 97 -6.35 0.60 -0.36
CA CYS A 97 -5.66 0.77 0.92
C CYS A 97 -4.26 0.13 0.87
N SER A 98 -3.22 0.90 1.14
CA SER A 98 -1.83 0.43 1.15
C SER A 98 -1.52 -0.59 2.25
N TRP A 99 -2.37 -0.69 3.28
CA TRP A 99 -2.18 -1.62 4.39
C TRP A 99 -2.94 -2.93 4.26
N CYS A 100 -4.22 -2.88 3.88
CA CYS A 100 -5.07 -4.09 3.84
C CYS A 100 -5.52 -4.51 2.45
N GLN A 101 -5.20 -3.73 1.40
CA GLN A 101 -5.59 -3.98 0.00
C GLN A 101 -7.10 -3.96 -0.24
N MET A 102 -7.90 -3.40 0.68
CA MET A 102 -9.30 -3.10 0.41
C MET A 102 -9.41 -1.99 -0.62
N VAL A 103 -10.47 -2.02 -1.39
CA VAL A 103 -10.76 -1.09 -2.48
C VAL A 103 -11.94 -0.22 -2.09
N ALA A 104 -11.85 1.08 -2.28
CA ALA A 104 -12.94 2.01 -2.07
C ALA A 104 -13.87 2.04 -3.28
N LEU A 105 -15.15 1.72 -3.07
CA LEU A 105 -16.20 1.89 -4.05
C LEU A 105 -16.62 3.38 -4.16
N PRO A 106 -17.36 3.79 -5.21
CA PRO A 106 -17.81 5.18 -5.37
C PRO A 106 -18.63 5.74 -4.20
N ASP A 107 -19.36 4.88 -3.48
CA ASP A 107 -20.11 5.22 -2.27
C ASP A 107 -19.23 5.31 -1.00
N LYS A 108 -17.91 5.19 -1.16
CA LYS A 108 -16.88 5.19 -0.09
C LYS A 108 -16.89 3.95 0.82
N THR A 109 -17.61 2.91 0.49
CA THR A 109 -17.47 1.60 1.15
C THR A 109 -16.16 0.93 0.74
N TRP A 110 -15.48 0.33 1.71
CA TRP A 110 -14.26 -0.44 1.46
C TRP A 110 -14.58 -1.94 1.39
N VAL A 111 -14.22 -2.56 0.29
CA VAL A 111 -14.49 -3.97 0.01
C VAL A 111 -13.24 -4.72 -0.43
N PRO A 112 -13.19 -6.06 -0.29
CA PRO A 112 -12.13 -6.86 -0.90
C PRO A 112 -12.04 -6.62 -2.41
N VAL A 113 -10.85 -6.77 -2.96
CA VAL A 113 -10.62 -6.52 -4.40
C VAL A 113 -11.49 -7.40 -5.30
N GLU A 114 -11.78 -8.63 -4.89
CA GLU A 114 -12.66 -9.55 -5.60
C GLU A 114 -14.09 -9.00 -5.69
N SER A 115 -14.60 -8.49 -4.56
CA SER A 115 -15.92 -7.86 -4.50
C SER A 115 -15.98 -6.55 -5.30
N ALA A 116 -14.88 -5.79 -5.34
CA ALA A 116 -14.79 -4.59 -6.16
C ALA A 116 -14.88 -4.91 -7.66
N VAL A 117 -14.23 -5.99 -8.10
CA VAL A 117 -14.30 -6.45 -9.50
C VAL A 117 -15.73 -6.77 -9.90
N GLU A 118 -16.48 -7.44 -9.03
CA GLU A 118 -17.90 -7.75 -9.25
C GLU A 118 -18.77 -6.49 -9.22
N SER A 119 -18.66 -5.67 -8.16
CA SER A 119 -19.48 -4.48 -7.97
C SER A 119 -19.28 -3.41 -9.04
N LEU A 120 -18.11 -3.34 -9.63
CA LEU A 120 -17.75 -2.39 -10.70
C LEU A 120 -17.91 -3.01 -12.10
N HIS A 121 -18.45 -4.23 -12.21
CA HIS A 121 -18.64 -4.95 -13.47
C HIS A 121 -17.37 -5.05 -14.32
N LEU A 122 -16.25 -5.34 -13.67
CA LEU A 122 -14.94 -5.39 -14.35
C LEU A 122 -14.62 -6.77 -14.95
N LEU A 123 -15.42 -7.80 -14.71
CA LEU A 123 -15.15 -9.15 -15.22
C LEU A 123 -15.13 -9.22 -16.76
N GLU A 124 -15.97 -8.43 -17.42
CA GLU A 124 -16.09 -8.37 -18.87
C GLU A 124 -15.56 -7.06 -19.46
N ALA A 125 -14.87 -6.25 -18.63
CA ALA A 125 -14.37 -4.97 -19.07
C ALA A 125 -13.13 -5.12 -19.95
N GLU A 126 -13.07 -4.36 -21.05
CA GLU A 126 -11.88 -4.30 -21.91
C GLU A 126 -10.76 -3.46 -21.28
N THR A 127 -11.14 -2.45 -20.49
CA THR A 127 -10.20 -1.58 -19.77
C THR A 127 -10.51 -1.55 -18.28
N PHE A 128 -9.47 -1.34 -17.48
CA PHE A 128 -9.54 -1.30 -16.04
C PHE A 128 -9.16 0.09 -15.51
N PRO A 129 -9.72 0.53 -14.37
CA PRO A 129 -9.26 1.76 -13.73
C PRO A 129 -7.79 1.64 -13.32
N ARG A 130 -7.09 2.77 -13.32
CA ARG A 130 -5.76 2.87 -12.70
C ARG A 130 -5.90 2.82 -11.19
N LEU A 131 -4.98 2.12 -10.54
CA LEU A 131 -4.97 2.02 -9.07
C LEU A 131 -4.20 3.20 -8.48
N THR A 132 -4.80 3.84 -7.50
CA THR A 132 -4.12 4.80 -6.62
C THR A 132 -4.17 4.28 -5.19
N HIS A 133 -3.20 4.66 -4.37
CA HIS A 133 -3.03 4.11 -3.04
C HIS A 133 -3.25 5.18 -1.97
N GLY A 134 -4.02 4.81 -0.95
CA GLY A 134 -4.28 5.61 0.24
C GLY A 134 -4.36 4.71 1.48
N ILE A 135 -5.15 5.09 2.46
CA ILE A 135 -5.38 4.31 3.68
C ILE A 135 -6.85 4.36 4.06
N CYS A 136 -7.45 3.21 4.38
CA CYS A 136 -8.82 3.16 4.89
C CYS A 136 -8.87 3.57 6.37
N GLU A 137 -10.04 4.01 6.83
CA GLU A 137 -10.25 4.52 8.20
C GLU A 137 -9.88 3.47 9.25
N SER A 138 -10.20 2.20 9.01
CA SER A 138 -9.87 1.10 9.92
C SER A 138 -8.36 0.90 10.09
N CYS A 139 -7.61 0.96 8.99
CA CYS A 139 -6.16 0.85 9.04
C CYS A 139 -5.51 2.08 9.66
N LEU A 140 -6.04 3.26 9.39
CA LEU A 140 -5.56 4.51 10.00
C LEU A 140 -5.75 4.48 11.52
N ALA A 141 -6.96 4.16 11.99
CA ALA A 141 -7.26 4.07 13.42
C ALA A 141 -6.39 3.01 14.13
N LYS A 142 -6.22 1.84 13.51
CA LYS A 142 -5.37 0.79 14.04
C LYS A 142 -3.90 1.24 14.13
N TRP A 143 -3.40 1.89 13.09
CA TRP A 143 -2.04 2.42 13.08
C TRP A 143 -1.82 3.46 14.18
N GLU A 144 -2.75 4.38 14.39
CA GLU A 144 -2.69 5.40 15.46
C GLU A 144 -2.66 4.78 16.85
N GLN A 145 -3.41 3.70 17.08
CA GLN A 145 -3.42 2.97 18.35
C GLN A 145 -2.12 2.19 18.60
N GLU A 146 -1.62 1.49 17.58
CA GLU A 146 -0.42 0.62 17.70
C GLU A 146 0.87 1.42 17.73
N SER A 147 0.95 2.55 17.02
CA SER A 147 2.17 3.34 16.91
C SER A 147 2.46 4.22 18.12
N GLY A 148 1.48 4.48 18.98
CA GLY A 148 1.61 5.42 20.11
C GLY A 148 1.91 6.85 19.66
N VAL A 149 1.72 7.16 18.39
CA VAL A 149 1.91 8.48 17.78
C VAL A 149 0.54 9.15 17.71
N THR A 150 0.01 9.55 18.84
CA THR A 150 -1.07 10.53 18.90
C THR A 150 -0.54 11.88 18.43
N GLY A 151 -1.29 12.48 17.53
CA GLY A 151 -1.02 13.66 16.73
C GLY A 151 -0.33 14.85 17.35
#